data_57855cffcbd23caf8c74b9fe2f339f95
#
_entry.id   57855cffcbd23caf8c74b9fe2f339f95
#
_cell.length_a   1.000
_cell.length_b   1.000
_cell.length_c   1.000
_cell.angle_alpha   90.00
_cell.angle_beta   90.00
_cell.angle_gamma   90.00
#
_symmetry.space_group_name_H-M   'P 1'
#
loop_
_entity.id
_entity.type
_entity.pdbx_description
1 polymer ?
#
loop_
_entity_poly.entity_id
_entity_poly.type
_entity_poly.pdbx_seq_one_letter_code
_entity_poly.pdbx_strand_id
1 'polypeptide(L)' 'MNGINPATSSGAVTKSDSTVLNFKRLFIGGAGNVVIRHAGDDSVVTYTGVAAGTYLDVAGVRVMAATTATNICWMSW' A
#
# COMPACT_ATOMS: atom_id res chain seq x y z
N MET A 1 -15.70 -12.89 17.00
CA MET A 1 -14.97 -12.47 16.61
C MET A 1 -14.62 -11.41 16.38
N ASN A 2 -14.33 -11.29 16.45
CA ASN A 2 -14.10 -10.52 16.15
C ASN A 2 -13.39 -10.09 15.39
N GLY A 3 -13.29 -10.35 14.95
CA GLY A 3 -13.20 -9.76 13.72
C GLY A 3 -11.87 -9.36 13.12
N ILE A 4 -10.78 -9.59 13.69
CA ILE A 4 -9.49 -9.29 13.10
C ILE A 4 -9.00 -10.50 12.33
N ASN A 5 -8.85 -10.33 11.01
CA ASN A 5 -8.29 -11.37 10.16
C ASN A 5 -6.82 -11.05 9.92
N PRO A 6 -5.89 -11.87 10.40
CA PRO A 6 -4.47 -11.66 10.10
C PRO A 6 -4.22 -11.78 8.60
N ALA A 7 -3.28 -11.02 8.11
CA ALA A 7 -2.85 -11.12 6.72
C ALA A 7 -2.28 -12.52 6.47
N THR A 8 -2.68 -13.13 5.36
CA THR A 8 -2.17 -14.44 4.95
C THR A 8 -0.95 -14.32 4.03
N SER A 9 -0.71 -13.13 3.48
CA SER A 9 0.44 -12.85 2.62
C SER A 9 0.95 -11.44 2.89
N SER A 10 2.24 -11.28 2.81
CA SER A 10 2.85 -9.96 2.90
C SER A 10 4.20 -9.94 2.19
N GLY A 11 4.70 -8.76 1.87
CA GLY A 11 5.98 -8.62 1.25
C GLY A 11 6.42 -7.17 1.16
N ALA A 12 7.68 -6.97 0.82
CA ALA A 12 8.21 -5.63 0.58
C ALA A 12 7.67 -5.07 -0.72
N VAL A 13 7.32 -3.78 -0.71
CA VAL A 13 6.82 -3.11 -1.90
C VAL A 13 7.99 -2.62 -2.75
N THR A 14 7.92 -2.92 -4.05
CA THR A 14 8.75 -2.27 -5.07
C THR A 14 7.90 -1.18 -5.71
N LYS A 15 8.31 0.06 -5.55
CA LYS A 15 7.61 1.20 -6.15
C LYS A 15 7.83 1.18 -7.66
N SER A 16 6.74 1.09 -8.42
CA SER A 16 6.83 0.97 -9.88
C SER A 16 5.49 1.29 -10.51
N ASP A 17 5.53 1.90 -11.70
CA ASP A 17 4.31 2.17 -12.46
C ASP A 17 3.83 0.94 -13.23
N SER A 18 4.61 -0.13 -13.26
CA SER A 18 4.29 -1.33 -14.03
C SER A 18 4.20 -2.62 -13.22
N THR A 19 4.82 -2.67 -12.04
CA THR A 19 4.78 -3.87 -11.22
C THR A 19 3.41 -4.03 -10.58
N VAL A 20 2.70 -5.10 -10.94
CA VAL A 20 1.38 -5.39 -10.41
C VAL A 20 1.51 -6.10 -9.08
N LEU A 21 0.85 -5.53 -8.08
CA LEU A 21 0.66 -6.12 -6.77
C LEU A 21 -0.83 -6.43 -6.58
N ASN A 22 -1.18 -7.02 -5.47
CA ASN A 22 -2.57 -7.25 -5.13
C ASN A 22 -2.66 -7.24 -3.61
N PHE A 23 -3.00 -6.09 -3.07
CA PHE A 23 -2.95 -5.89 -1.62
C PHE A 23 -4.24 -5.27 -1.10
N LYS A 24 -4.48 -5.46 0.18
CA LYS A 24 -5.63 -4.90 0.90
C LYS A 24 -5.22 -3.95 2.02
N ARG A 25 -3.94 -3.93 2.36
CA ARG A 25 -3.38 -3.03 3.37
C ARG A 25 -1.92 -2.78 3.06
N LEU A 26 -1.46 -1.58 3.37
CA LEU A 26 -0.05 -1.23 3.34
C LEU A 26 0.41 -0.82 4.73
N PHE A 27 1.61 -1.21 5.09
CA PHE A 27 2.31 -0.66 6.25
C PHE A 27 3.39 0.30 5.76
N ILE A 28 3.40 1.51 6.29
CA ILE A 28 4.33 2.56 5.89
C ILE A 28 5.41 2.66 6.96
N GLY A 29 6.60 2.19 6.65
CA GLY A 29 7.72 2.21 7.60
C GLY A 29 8.46 3.54 7.65
N GLY A 30 8.55 4.27 6.54
CA GLY A 30 9.16 5.58 6.46
C GLY A 30 8.20 6.62 5.91
N ALA A 31 8.08 7.76 6.59
CA ALA A 31 7.13 8.81 6.24
C ALA A 31 7.32 9.35 4.82
N GLY A 32 6.25 9.78 4.20
CA GLY A 32 6.26 10.37 2.87
C GLY A 32 4.90 10.31 2.20
N ASN A 33 4.88 10.54 0.90
CA ASN A 33 3.67 10.44 0.09
C ASN A 33 3.57 9.03 -0.49
N VAL A 34 2.36 8.50 -0.53
CA VAL A 34 2.09 7.18 -1.11
C VAL A 34 1.13 7.34 -2.27
N VAL A 35 1.55 6.93 -3.46
CA VAL A 35 0.74 6.99 -4.67
C VAL A 35 0.29 5.58 -5.02
N ILE A 36 -1.01 5.35 -5.01
CA ILE A 36 -1.60 4.02 -5.16
C ILE A 36 -2.55 4.01 -6.35
N ARG A 37 -2.47 2.95 -7.16
CA ARG A 37 -3.51 2.63 -8.14
C ARG A 37 -4.48 1.64 -7.49
N HIS A 38 -5.72 2.06 -7.36
CA HIS A 38 -6.76 1.29 -6.67
C HIS A 38 -7.28 0.13 -7.53
N ALA A 39 -7.64 -0.97 -6.86
CA ALA A 39 -8.13 -2.17 -7.53
C ALA A 39 -9.56 -2.02 -8.06
N GLY A 40 -10.39 -1.24 -7.37
CA GLY A 40 -11.82 -1.17 -7.67
C GLY A 40 -12.14 -0.40 -8.95
N ASP A 41 -11.55 0.77 -9.12
CA ASP A 41 -11.87 1.67 -10.23
C ASP A 41 -10.64 2.12 -11.02
N ASP A 42 -9.49 1.53 -10.72
CA ASP A 42 -8.22 1.81 -11.40
C ASP A 42 -7.75 3.27 -11.22
N SER A 43 -8.29 3.99 -10.25
CA SER A 43 -7.89 5.37 -9.98
C SER A 43 -6.51 5.42 -9.32
N VAL A 44 -5.77 6.49 -9.61
CA VAL A 44 -4.47 6.75 -9.00
C VAL A 44 -4.65 7.90 -8.01
N VAL A 45 -4.35 7.65 -6.75
CA VAL A 45 -4.53 8.63 -5.68
C VAL A 45 -3.23 8.80 -4.91
N THR A 46 -2.89 10.05 -4.60
CA THR A 46 -1.74 10.39 -3.77
C THR A 46 -2.20 10.63 -2.33
N TYR A 47 -1.71 9.81 -1.42
CA TYR A 47 -1.90 10.00 0.02
C TYR A 47 -0.72 10.80 0.54
N THR A 48 -0.95 12.07 0.82
CA THR A 48 0.10 13.04 1.16
C THR A 48 0.37 13.05 2.66
N GLY A 49 1.65 13.09 3.00
CA GLY A 49 2.04 13.29 4.41
C GLY A 49 1.75 12.10 5.30
N VAL A 50 1.88 10.89 4.79
CA VAL A 50 1.67 9.68 5.58
C VAL A 50 2.82 9.51 6.56
N ALA A 51 2.50 9.35 7.84
CA ALA A 51 3.49 9.21 8.89
C ALA A 51 4.07 7.80 8.91
N ALA A 52 5.30 7.66 9.41
CA ALA A 52 5.91 6.35 9.67
C ALA A 52 5.05 5.57 10.67
N GLY A 53 4.94 4.27 10.45
CA GLY A 53 4.12 3.40 11.30
C GLY A 53 2.63 3.41 10.99
N THR A 54 2.22 4.01 9.87
CA THR A 54 0.82 4.10 9.48
C THR A 54 0.41 2.87 8.67
N TYR A 55 -0.79 2.38 8.94
CA TYR A 55 -1.45 1.37 8.11
C TYR A 55 -2.46 2.06 7.19
N LEU A 56 -2.38 1.78 5.89
CA LEU A 56 -3.36 2.24 4.91
C LEU A 56 -4.24 1.05 4.50
N ASP A 57 -5.50 1.09 4.89
CA ASP A 57 -6.48 0.06 4.55
C ASP A 57 -7.09 0.36 3.18
N VAL A 58 -6.35 0.05 2.14
CA VAL A 58 -6.76 0.30 0.76
C VAL A 58 -6.48 -0.93 -0.09
N ALA A 59 -7.43 -1.28 -0.94
CA ALA A 59 -7.24 -2.34 -1.92
C ALA A 59 -6.60 -1.75 -3.17
N GLY A 60 -5.41 -2.19 -3.50
CA GLY A 60 -4.66 -1.64 -4.62
C GLY A 60 -3.93 -2.69 -5.42
N VAL A 61 -3.52 -2.30 -6.62
CA VAL A 61 -2.79 -3.16 -7.55
C VAL A 61 -1.38 -2.66 -7.85
N ARG A 62 -1.07 -1.42 -7.52
CA ARG A 62 0.28 -0.85 -7.69
C ARG A 62 0.55 0.19 -6.62
N VAL A 63 1.81 0.24 -6.19
CA VAL A 63 2.37 1.39 -5.51
C VAL A 63 3.26 2.08 -6.52
N MET A 64 2.84 3.27 -6.96
CA MET A 64 3.43 3.94 -8.11
C MET A 64 4.84 4.47 -7.82
N ALA A 65 5.62 4.65 -8.85
CA ALA A 65 7.01 5.10 -8.73
C ALA A 65 7.15 6.49 -8.10
N ALA A 66 6.10 7.31 -8.18
CA ALA A 66 6.11 8.67 -7.59
C ALA A 66 6.02 8.66 -6.06
N THR A 67 5.80 7.51 -5.44
CA THR A 67 5.76 7.37 -3.98
C THR A 67 7.10 7.77 -3.37
N THR A 68 7.07 8.64 -2.35
CA THR A 68 8.27 9.06 -1.64
C THR A 68 8.45 8.39 -0.29
N ALA A 69 7.39 7.80 0.26
CA ALA A 69 7.49 7.00 1.47
C ALA A 69 8.40 5.78 1.25
N THR A 70 8.99 5.29 2.32
CA THR A 70 9.98 4.21 2.26
C THR A 70 9.58 3.04 3.16
N ASN A 71 10.26 1.90 2.98
CA ASN A 71 10.05 0.71 3.81
C ASN A 71 8.58 0.30 3.89
N ILE A 72 7.93 0.24 2.73
CA ILE A 72 6.50 -0.09 2.63
C ILE A 72 6.37 -1.60 2.49
N CYS A 73 5.46 -2.18 3.26
CA CYS A 73 5.08 -3.59 3.12
C CYS A 73 3.61 -3.68 2.69
N TRP A 74 3.32 -4.59 1.77
CA TRP A 74 1.95 -4.89 1.40
C TRP A 74 1.45 -6.09 2.19
N MET A 75 0.14 -6.13 2.43
CA MET A 75 -0.52 -7.24 3.10
C MET A 75 -1.78 -7.62 2.36
N SER A 76 -2.05 -8.91 2.31
CA SER A 76 -3.24 -9.46 1.66
C SER A 76 -3.73 -10.69 2.40
N TRP A 77 -5.04 -11.00 2.22
CA TRP A 77 -5.67 -12.19 2.81
C TRP A 77 -6.95 -12.58 2.07
#